data_b1630dc52a731cd335a64388d2e4f37d
#
_entry.id   b1630dc52a731cd335a64388d2e4f37d
#
_cell.length_a   1.000
_cell.length_b   1.000
_cell.length_c   1.000
_cell.angle_alpha   90.00
_cell.angle_beta   90.00
_cell.angle_gamma   90.00
#
_symmetry.space_group_name_H-M   'P 1'
#
loop_
_entity.id
_entity.type
_entity.pdbx_description
1 polymer ?
#
loop_
_entity_poly.entity_id
_entity_poly.type
_entity_poly.pdbx_seq_one_letter_code
_entity_poly.pdbx_strand_id
1 'polypeptide(L)'
;MQLILEGLLKQNVFVVLSLFVACASSANAQQADGNLTPRQLQGRQLLAQSCGVCHLPPSLNAKTYGPPLNKASANGNNDIMRTFIMEGTPRMPGFKHYFQPADIDAIIDYVRTVPVPPEASAAR
;
A
#
# COMPACT_ATOMS: atom_id res chain seq x y z
N MET A 1 -32.24 -49.61 17.47
CA MET A 1 -31.17 -48.73 18.00
C MET A 1 -30.11 -48.37 16.94
N GLN A 2 -29.92 -49.21 15.92
CA GLN A 2 -28.91 -48.99 14.85
C GLN A 2 -29.30 -47.90 13.83
N LEU A 3 -30.58 -47.80 13.48
CA LEU A 3 -31.07 -46.81 12.48
C LEU A 3 -30.99 -45.34 12.94
N ILE A 4 -31.05 -45.10 14.26
CA ILE A 4 -30.96 -43.73 14.81
C ILE A 4 -29.51 -43.22 14.77
N LEU A 5 -28.54 -44.12 14.96
CA LEU A 5 -27.13 -43.80 14.96
C LEU A 5 -26.61 -43.40 13.56
N GLU A 6 -27.10 -44.08 12.51
CA GLU A 6 -26.73 -43.74 11.12
C GLU A 6 -27.31 -42.40 10.63
N GLY A 7 -28.50 -42.03 11.12
CA GLY A 7 -29.11 -40.73 10.80
C GLY A 7 -28.33 -39.55 11.39
N LEU A 8 -27.88 -39.68 12.62
CA LEU A 8 -27.08 -38.67 13.33
C LEU A 8 -25.68 -38.50 12.71
N LEU A 9 -25.08 -39.60 12.26
CA LEU A 9 -23.76 -39.55 11.64
C LEU A 9 -23.79 -38.82 10.27
N LYS A 10 -24.82 -39.11 9.45
CA LYS A 10 -25.01 -38.44 8.15
C LYS A 10 -25.31 -36.96 8.31
N GLN A 11 -26.10 -36.57 9.31
CA GLN A 11 -26.44 -35.16 9.53
C GLN A 11 -25.24 -34.33 9.99
N ASN A 12 -24.37 -34.90 10.82
CA ASN A 12 -23.16 -34.24 11.27
C ASN A 12 -22.11 -34.06 10.12
N VAL A 13 -22.01 -35.04 9.20
CA VAL A 13 -21.10 -34.96 8.06
C VAL A 13 -21.53 -33.83 7.10
N PHE A 14 -22.84 -33.67 6.85
CA PHE A 14 -23.33 -32.58 6.01
C PHE A 14 -23.12 -31.20 6.63
N VAL A 15 -23.28 -31.03 7.95
CA VAL A 15 -23.06 -29.77 8.65
C VAL A 15 -21.58 -29.39 8.65
N VAL A 16 -20.67 -30.33 8.86
CA VAL A 16 -19.22 -30.09 8.84
C VAL A 16 -18.74 -29.74 7.44
N LEU A 17 -19.27 -30.38 6.39
CA LEU A 17 -18.91 -30.10 4.99
C LEU A 17 -19.41 -28.71 4.56
N SER A 18 -20.56 -28.25 5.07
CA SER A 18 -21.11 -26.93 4.76
C SER A 18 -20.32 -25.78 5.42
N LEU A 19 -19.69 -26.00 6.57
CA LEU A 19 -18.85 -24.98 7.23
C LEU A 19 -17.50 -24.77 6.53
N PHE A 20 -16.97 -25.77 5.82
CA PHE A 20 -15.69 -25.64 5.11
C PHE A 20 -15.77 -24.84 3.82
N VAL A 21 -16.95 -24.70 3.20
CA VAL A 21 -17.11 -23.94 1.93
C VAL A 21 -17.20 -22.43 2.16
N ALA A 22 -17.50 -21.96 3.37
CA ALA A 22 -17.69 -20.53 3.66
C ALA A 22 -16.37 -19.73 3.83
N CYS A 23 -15.21 -20.37 3.95
CA CYS A 23 -13.92 -19.68 4.15
C CYS A 23 -13.16 -19.33 2.86
N ALA A 24 -13.68 -19.68 1.68
CA ALA A 24 -12.97 -19.47 0.40
C ALA A 24 -13.20 -18.08 -0.23
N SER A 25 -13.94 -17.17 0.39
CA SER A 25 -14.35 -15.90 -0.24
C SER A 25 -13.52 -14.67 0.18
N SER A 26 -12.41 -14.83 0.89
CA SER A 26 -11.62 -13.68 1.39
C SER A 26 -10.43 -13.29 0.49
N ALA A 27 -10.30 -13.85 -0.71
CA ALA A 27 -9.13 -13.65 -1.57
C ALA A 27 -9.19 -12.41 -2.48
N ASN A 28 -10.24 -11.59 -2.46
CA ASN A 28 -10.43 -10.51 -3.44
C ASN A 28 -10.04 -9.10 -2.99
N ALA A 29 -9.45 -8.92 -1.80
CA ALA A 29 -9.01 -7.61 -1.34
C ALA A 29 -7.61 -7.17 -1.87
N GLN A 30 -6.91 -8.04 -2.60
CA GLN A 30 -5.52 -7.82 -3.05
C GLN A 30 -5.38 -7.37 -4.50
N GLN A 31 -6.46 -7.13 -5.24
CA GLN A 31 -6.40 -6.81 -6.68
C GLN A 31 -6.01 -5.36 -7.02
N ALA A 32 -5.92 -4.44 -6.05
CA ALA A 32 -5.43 -3.09 -6.30
C ALA A 32 -3.90 -3.04 -6.53
N ASP A 33 -3.16 -4.10 -6.20
CA ASP A 33 -1.70 -4.16 -6.22
C ASP A 33 -1.11 -5.01 -7.34
N GLY A 34 -1.95 -5.53 -8.23
CA GLY A 34 -1.59 -6.56 -9.23
C GLY A 34 -0.46 -6.20 -10.20
N ASN A 35 -0.03 -4.95 -10.24
CA ASN A 35 1.04 -4.47 -11.13
C ASN A 35 2.30 -3.97 -10.39
N LEU A 36 2.34 -4.01 -9.06
CA LEU A 36 3.51 -3.56 -8.31
C LEU A 36 4.48 -4.72 -8.04
N THR A 37 5.76 -4.47 -8.23
CA THR A 37 6.80 -5.41 -7.80
C THR A 37 6.84 -5.52 -6.27
N PRO A 38 7.41 -6.60 -5.69
CA PRO A 38 7.58 -6.72 -4.23
C PRO A 38 8.30 -5.52 -3.61
N ARG A 39 9.29 -4.95 -4.29
CA ARG A 39 10.02 -3.76 -3.85
C ARG A 39 9.12 -2.51 -3.85
N GLN A 40 8.29 -2.33 -4.86
CA GLN A 40 7.33 -1.22 -4.92
C GLN A 40 6.25 -1.36 -3.84
N LEU A 41 5.80 -2.58 -3.53
CA LEU A 41 4.89 -2.84 -2.41
C LEU A 41 5.51 -2.44 -1.07
N GLN A 42 6.77 -2.82 -0.83
CA GLN A 42 7.55 -2.36 0.34
C GLN A 42 7.61 -0.83 0.39
N GLY A 43 7.97 -0.18 -0.72
CA GLY A 43 8.04 1.27 -0.82
C GLY A 43 6.72 1.96 -0.50
N ARG A 44 5.60 1.40 -0.97
CA ARG A 44 4.25 1.88 -0.64
C ARG A 44 3.95 1.82 0.86
N GLN A 45 4.31 0.71 1.51
CA GLN A 45 4.10 0.55 2.94
C GLN A 45 4.95 1.55 3.75
N LEU A 46 6.23 1.69 3.41
CA LEU A 46 7.13 2.63 4.07
C LEU A 46 6.66 4.08 3.88
N LEU A 47 6.23 4.44 2.68
CA LEU A 47 5.67 5.74 2.39
C LEU A 47 4.41 6.01 3.21
N ALA A 48 3.47 5.07 3.26
CA ALA A 48 2.24 5.23 4.04
C ALA A 48 2.52 5.42 5.54
N GLN A 49 3.45 4.65 6.10
CA GLN A 49 3.77 4.67 7.52
C GLN A 49 4.55 5.90 7.97
N SER A 50 5.49 6.38 7.15
CA SER A 50 6.44 7.41 7.59
C SER A 50 6.25 8.75 6.89
N CYS A 51 5.72 8.77 5.68
CA CYS A 51 5.53 9.97 4.88
C CYS A 51 4.04 10.36 4.77
N GLY A 52 3.15 9.39 5.02
CA GLY A 52 1.71 9.53 4.82
C GLY A 52 1.09 10.67 5.62
N VAL A 53 1.57 10.92 6.84
CA VAL A 53 1.07 12.00 7.70
C VAL A 53 1.12 13.39 7.02
N CYS A 54 2.09 13.60 6.12
CA CYS A 54 2.25 14.86 5.40
C CYS A 54 1.84 14.77 3.93
N HIS A 55 2.05 13.63 3.28
CA HIS A 55 1.93 13.48 1.83
C HIS A 55 0.69 12.73 1.35
N LEU A 56 -0.06 12.09 2.26
CA LEU A 56 -1.34 11.48 1.95
C LEU A 56 -2.47 12.30 2.57
N PRO A 57 -3.62 12.46 1.89
CA PRO A 57 -4.75 13.19 2.45
C PRO A 57 -5.31 12.41 3.67
N PRO A 58 -5.55 13.07 4.80
CA PRO A 58 -6.09 12.43 6.01
C PRO A 58 -7.56 11.99 5.85
N SER A 59 -8.27 12.55 4.87
CA SER A 59 -9.62 12.18 4.46
C SER A 59 -9.87 12.55 3.01
N LEU A 60 -10.98 12.07 2.43
CA LEU A 60 -11.38 12.43 1.08
C LEU A 60 -11.48 13.97 0.95
N ASN A 61 -10.89 14.52 -0.11
CA ASN A 61 -10.87 15.97 -0.43
C ASN A 61 -10.10 16.86 0.57
N ALA A 62 -9.39 16.29 1.55
CA ALA A 62 -8.53 17.08 2.41
C ALA A 62 -7.23 17.45 1.71
N LYS A 63 -6.71 18.65 2.02
CA LYS A 63 -5.39 19.06 1.56
C LYS A 63 -4.30 18.38 2.37
N THR A 64 -3.21 18.00 1.72
CA THR A 64 -2.01 17.47 2.36
C THR A 64 -1.13 18.61 2.88
N TYR A 65 -0.36 18.35 3.95
CA TYR A 65 0.64 19.30 4.45
C TYR A 65 1.80 19.45 3.47
N GLY A 66 2.31 18.34 2.95
CA GLY A 66 3.32 18.28 1.90
C GLY A 66 2.69 18.14 0.52
N PRO A 67 3.47 18.34 -0.56
CA PRO A 67 2.97 18.15 -1.93
C PRO A 67 2.61 16.68 -2.16
N PRO A 68 1.56 16.39 -2.98
CA PRO A 68 1.27 15.04 -3.42
C PRO A 68 2.46 14.43 -4.15
N LEU A 69 2.84 13.21 -3.77
CA LEU A 69 3.95 12.50 -4.40
C LEU A 69 3.47 11.69 -5.61
N ASN A 70 4.19 11.82 -6.73
CA ASN A 70 3.91 11.14 -7.98
C ASN A 70 5.18 11.02 -8.84
N LYS A 71 5.08 10.38 -10.00
CA LYS A 71 6.22 10.15 -10.89
C LYS A 71 6.97 11.41 -11.32
N ALA A 72 6.35 12.60 -11.29
CA ALA A 72 7.00 13.88 -11.65
C ALA A 72 7.64 14.57 -10.43
N SER A 73 7.45 14.08 -9.21
CA SER A 73 8.05 14.65 -8.00
C SER A 73 9.57 14.73 -8.13
N ALA A 74 10.17 15.80 -7.60
CA ALA A 74 11.60 16.11 -7.76
C ALA A 74 12.02 16.18 -9.25
N ASN A 75 11.14 16.71 -10.12
CA ASN A 75 11.35 16.81 -11.58
C ASN A 75 11.64 15.45 -12.24
N GLY A 76 11.14 14.35 -11.70
CA GLY A 76 11.43 13.00 -12.18
C GLY A 76 12.84 12.48 -11.83
N ASN A 77 13.65 13.25 -11.11
CA ASN A 77 15.02 12.90 -10.76
C ASN A 77 15.09 12.12 -9.45
N ASN A 78 15.65 10.91 -9.49
CA ASN A 78 15.73 10.03 -8.33
C ASN A 78 16.79 10.49 -7.32
N ASP A 79 17.90 11.08 -7.75
CA ASP A 79 18.96 11.53 -6.85
C ASP A 79 18.53 12.76 -6.05
N ILE A 80 17.78 13.68 -6.68
CA ILE A 80 17.17 14.81 -5.99
C ILE A 80 16.16 14.32 -4.97
N MET A 81 15.29 13.36 -5.35
CA MET A 81 14.32 12.78 -4.43
C MET A 81 15.00 12.06 -3.27
N ARG A 82 16.05 11.30 -3.54
CA ARG A 82 16.87 10.64 -2.51
C ARG A 82 17.45 11.66 -1.53
N THR A 83 18.02 12.74 -2.03
CA THR A 83 18.59 13.81 -1.19
C THR A 83 17.51 14.42 -0.29
N PHE A 84 16.31 14.72 -0.81
CA PHE A 84 15.22 15.22 0.02
C PHE A 84 14.77 14.24 1.09
N ILE A 85 14.71 12.94 0.78
CA ILE A 85 14.36 11.93 1.78
C ILE A 85 15.46 11.81 2.83
N MET A 86 16.73 11.77 2.43
CA MET A 86 17.85 11.61 3.36
C MET A 86 18.07 12.83 4.25
N GLU A 87 18.19 13.99 3.66
CA GLU A 87 18.61 15.21 4.38
C GLU A 87 17.43 16.04 4.86
N GLY A 88 16.25 15.86 4.28
CA GLY A 88 15.08 16.67 4.58
C GLY A 88 15.12 18.06 3.95
N THR A 89 14.19 18.89 4.40
CA THR A 89 14.07 20.32 4.04
C THR A 89 13.65 21.08 5.31
N PRO A 90 13.60 22.42 5.30
CA PRO A 90 13.09 23.18 6.48
C PRO A 90 11.68 22.78 6.95
N ARG A 91 10.91 22.09 6.10
CA ARG A 91 9.52 21.66 6.38
C ARG A 91 9.33 20.15 6.37
N MET A 92 10.35 19.37 6.07
CA MET A 92 10.31 17.92 6.00
C MET A 92 11.52 17.34 6.73
N PRO A 93 11.34 16.43 7.70
CA PRO A 93 12.47 15.82 8.39
C PRO A 93 13.32 14.96 7.45
N GLY A 94 14.61 14.83 7.74
CA GLY A 94 15.50 13.89 7.06
C GLY A 94 15.43 12.50 7.67
N PHE A 95 15.55 11.48 6.85
CA PHE A 95 15.37 10.08 7.23
C PHE A 95 16.64 9.21 7.08
N LYS A 96 17.82 9.81 6.86
CA LYS A 96 19.08 9.08 6.64
C LYS A 96 19.49 8.17 7.79
N HIS A 97 19.03 8.47 9.01
CA HIS A 97 19.31 7.65 10.20
C HIS A 97 18.16 6.70 10.55
N TYR A 98 17.06 6.78 9.83
CA TYR A 98 15.85 6.00 10.05
C TYR A 98 15.70 4.86 9.04
N PHE A 99 15.94 5.13 7.76
CA PHE A 99 15.85 4.17 6.67
C PHE A 99 17.21 3.68 6.21
N GLN A 100 17.26 2.40 5.81
CA GLN A 100 18.38 1.89 5.03
C GLN A 100 18.31 2.43 3.58
N PRO A 101 19.44 2.50 2.86
CA PRO A 101 19.44 2.94 1.45
C PRO A 101 18.44 2.18 0.58
N ALA A 102 18.28 0.87 0.79
CA ALA A 102 17.34 0.04 0.06
C ALA A 102 15.87 0.42 0.30
N ASP A 103 15.53 0.88 1.52
CA ASP A 103 14.19 1.35 1.85
C ASP A 103 13.86 2.65 1.12
N ILE A 104 14.83 3.57 1.06
CA ILE A 104 14.70 4.83 0.32
C ILE A 104 14.49 4.54 -1.17
N ASP A 105 15.25 3.59 -1.73
CA ASP A 105 15.09 3.16 -3.11
C ASP A 105 13.70 2.56 -3.37
N ALA A 106 13.21 1.73 -2.45
CA ALA A 106 11.88 1.16 -2.57
C ALA A 106 10.78 2.24 -2.55
N ILE A 107 10.90 3.25 -1.68
CA ILE A 107 9.98 4.40 -1.63
C ILE A 107 10.00 5.15 -2.97
N ILE A 108 11.19 5.45 -3.51
CA ILE A 108 11.35 6.14 -4.80
C ILE A 108 10.71 5.31 -5.92
N ASP A 109 11.01 4.02 -5.99
CA ASP A 109 10.45 3.12 -7.00
C ASP A 109 8.92 3.10 -6.97
N TYR A 110 8.32 3.09 -5.78
CA TYR A 110 6.88 3.19 -5.65
C TYR A 110 6.34 4.54 -6.13
N VAL A 111 6.93 5.67 -5.70
CA VAL A 111 6.49 7.02 -6.10
C VAL A 111 6.50 7.18 -7.63
N ARG A 112 7.44 6.53 -8.33
CA ARG A 112 7.50 6.55 -9.80
C ARG A 112 6.36 5.79 -10.47
N THR A 113 5.63 4.95 -9.76
CA THR A 113 4.42 4.30 -10.28
C THR A 113 3.17 5.18 -10.17
N VAL A 114 3.17 6.16 -9.26
CA VAL A 114 2.01 7.01 -8.99
C VAL A 114 1.81 8.00 -10.15
N PRO A 115 0.63 8.01 -10.80
CA PRO A 115 0.36 8.92 -11.92
C PRO A 115 0.31 10.38 -11.47
N VAL A 116 0.63 11.30 -12.39
CA VAL A 116 0.42 12.74 -12.17
C VAL A 116 -1.07 13.02 -12.30
N PRO A 117 -1.72 13.66 -11.32
CA PRO A 117 -3.11 14.07 -11.44
C PRO A 117 -3.33 15.00 -12.64
N PRO A 118 -4.46 14.91 -13.35
CA PRO A 118 -4.74 15.75 -14.53
C PRO A 118 -4.63 17.25 -14.26
N GLU A 119 -5.08 17.71 -13.10
CA GLU A 119 -5.04 19.12 -12.68
C GLU A 119 -3.60 19.63 -12.52
N ALA A 120 -2.67 18.79 -12.05
CA ALA A 120 -1.27 19.16 -11.89
C ALA A 120 -0.51 19.21 -13.23
N SER A 121 -1.02 18.55 -14.26
CA SER A 121 -0.41 18.59 -15.60
C SER A 121 -0.84 19.83 -16.42
N ALA A 122 -2.00 20.41 -16.12
CA ALA A 122 -2.53 21.59 -16.80
C ALA A 122 -1.92 22.92 -16.28
N ALA A 123 -1.23 22.90 -15.15
CA ALA A 123 -0.64 24.10 -14.50
C ALA A 123 0.84 24.34 -14.84
N ARG A 124 1.38 23.65 -15.87
CA ARG A 124 2.78 23.81 -16.35
C ARG A 124 2.85 24.43 -17.72
#